data_19a524e312ef5bb4a95d104ec7091b3e
#
_entry.id   19a524e312ef5bb4a95d104ec7091b3e
#
_cell.length_a   1.000
_cell.length_b   1.000
_cell.length_c   1.000
_cell.angle_alpha   90.00
_cell.angle_beta   90.00
_cell.angle_gamma   90.00
#
_symmetry.space_group_name_H-M   'P 1'
#
loop_
_entity.id
_entity.type
_entity.pdbx_description
1 polymer ?
#
loop_
_entity_poly.entity_id
_entity_poly.type
_entity_poly.pdbx_seq_one_letter_code
_entity_poly.pdbx_strand_id
1 'polypeptide(L)'
;MFKKILIANRGEIAVRIIRACKEWGISTVAVHSDVDRESMHVRMADESVCIGSHQPANSYLNIPNLMSAIELTNADAVHPGYGFLSENANFAKILEENEINFIGASSKHIKMMGDKIEAKRIAQENGLPVIEGSEGGVTDIAQAKELCKKIGFPVLIKASGGGGGKGMKIVHKEEEFETLFSTAKSEAQKYFGNDEVYIEKFFQNPRHIEVQILAGKNNVVHLHERDCSVQRRHQKLIEETPSPVLNDEIRKDLFERTVKMVSKIGYMGAGTVEFIYEDGKFYFLEMNTRVQVEHPVTEMVTGIDIIKEQIWIAFSGETALKQSDIKPRGHAIECRINAEDASKNFQPSPGTIGMCHQPSGFRTRVDGAIFQGYKVTPYYDSMVCKLICHGRNRTEAIQRMNRSLDEFVIEGITTTIPLHKKLLSHKKFINSDFNVSWLDKDTIV
;
A
#
# COMPACT_ATOMS: atom_id res chain seq x y z
N MET A 1 17.99 -6.90 21.15
CA MET A 1 16.60 -6.53 20.85
C MET A 1 16.35 -5.13 21.42
N PHE A 2 15.59 -4.29 20.72
CA PHE A 2 15.17 -2.98 21.22
C PHE A 2 14.46 -3.12 22.56
N LYS A 3 14.63 -2.12 23.43
CA LYS A 3 13.97 -2.08 24.75
C LYS A 3 12.63 -1.35 24.67
N LYS A 4 12.59 -0.27 23.88
CA LYS A 4 11.41 0.56 23.75
C LYS A 4 11.24 1.10 22.33
N ILE A 5 10.07 0.89 21.74
CA ILE A 5 9.74 1.36 20.39
C ILE A 5 8.63 2.43 20.46
N LEU A 6 8.90 3.61 19.89
CA LEU A 6 7.87 4.61 19.63
C LEU A 6 7.17 4.29 18.30
N ILE A 7 5.84 4.28 18.33
CA ILE A 7 5.02 4.00 17.13
C ILE A 7 4.54 5.34 16.57
N ALA A 8 5.20 5.79 15.49
CA ALA A 8 4.90 7.06 14.82
C ALA A 8 3.71 6.93 13.87
N ASN A 9 2.61 6.36 14.37
CA ASN A 9 1.39 6.13 13.61
C ASN A 9 0.17 6.01 14.55
N ARG A 10 -1.01 5.77 13.98
CA ARG A 10 -2.30 5.63 14.66
C ARG A 10 -3.13 4.48 14.11
N GLY A 11 -4.30 4.28 14.71
CA GLY A 11 -5.30 3.36 14.16
C GLY A 11 -4.87 1.89 14.22
N GLU A 12 -5.32 1.12 13.23
CA GLU A 12 -5.13 -0.33 13.22
C GLU A 12 -3.65 -0.73 13.13
N ILE A 13 -2.84 0.00 12.33
CA ILE A 13 -1.42 -0.34 12.19
C ILE A 13 -0.64 -0.09 13.48
N ALA A 14 -0.96 0.96 14.23
CA ALA A 14 -0.33 1.18 15.53
C ALA A 14 -0.69 0.05 16.51
N VAL A 15 -1.95 -0.40 16.54
CA VAL A 15 -2.38 -1.57 17.32
C VAL A 15 -1.63 -2.84 16.88
N ARG A 16 -1.47 -3.06 15.57
CA ARG A 16 -0.74 -4.20 15.01
C ARG A 16 0.72 -4.23 15.46
N ILE A 17 1.40 -3.08 15.43
CA ILE A 17 2.78 -2.95 15.88
C ILE A 17 2.90 -3.16 17.39
N ILE A 18 2.00 -2.58 18.19
CA ILE A 18 1.97 -2.76 19.65
C ILE A 18 1.84 -4.25 20.02
N ARG A 19 0.97 -5.00 19.32
CA ARG A 19 0.82 -6.44 19.53
C ARG A 19 2.12 -7.20 19.28
N ALA A 20 2.81 -6.91 18.16
CA ALA A 20 4.09 -7.54 17.85
C ALA A 20 5.17 -7.22 18.90
N CYS A 21 5.26 -5.97 19.35
CA CYS A 21 6.20 -5.54 20.39
C CYS A 21 5.91 -6.25 21.72
N LYS A 22 4.65 -6.29 22.15
CA LYS A 22 4.27 -6.93 23.43
C LYS A 22 4.55 -8.43 23.45
N GLU A 23 4.34 -9.13 22.33
CA GLU A 23 4.67 -10.56 22.22
C GLU A 23 6.19 -10.84 22.34
N TRP A 24 7.04 -9.83 22.09
CA TRP A 24 8.48 -9.89 22.26
C TRP A 24 9.00 -9.22 23.54
N GLY A 25 8.08 -8.74 24.40
CA GLY A 25 8.46 -8.06 25.65
C GLY A 25 9.11 -6.68 25.43
N ILE A 26 8.85 -6.03 24.29
CA ILE A 26 9.36 -4.71 23.96
C ILE A 26 8.34 -3.66 24.45
N SER A 27 8.81 -2.70 25.24
CA SER A 27 7.97 -1.58 25.70
C SER A 27 7.56 -0.69 24.54
N THR A 28 6.36 -0.14 24.61
CA THR A 28 5.75 0.63 23.53
C THR A 28 5.36 2.04 23.95
N VAL A 29 5.64 3.00 23.08
CA VAL A 29 5.16 4.37 23.21
C VAL A 29 4.21 4.68 22.06
N ALA A 30 2.94 4.97 22.36
CA ALA A 30 1.99 5.49 21.39
C ALA A 30 2.07 7.00 21.30
N VAL A 31 2.23 7.57 20.11
CA VAL A 31 1.96 8.97 19.91
C VAL A 31 0.51 9.18 19.49
N HIS A 32 -0.07 10.31 19.87
CA HIS A 32 -1.45 10.61 19.48
C HIS A 32 -1.70 12.11 19.33
N SER A 33 -2.64 12.48 18.47
CA SER A 33 -3.22 13.83 18.48
C SER A 33 -4.24 13.97 19.61
N ASP A 34 -4.69 15.19 19.85
CA ASP A 34 -5.71 15.50 20.89
C ASP A 34 -7.00 14.67 20.73
N VAL A 35 -7.46 14.46 19.49
CA VAL A 35 -8.69 13.69 19.18
C VAL A 35 -8.52 12.19 19.28
N ASP A 36 -7.29 11.67 19.23
CA ASP A 36 -6.99 10.23 19.33
C ASP A 36 -6.67 9.76 20.77
N ARG A 37 -6.78 10.65 21.79
CA ARG A 37 -6.44 10.33 23.19
C ARG A 37 -7.08 9.05 23.72
N GLU A 38 -8.32 8.76 23.32
CA GLU A 38 -9.07 7.58 23.74
C GLU A 38 -8.98 6.40 22.78
N SER A 39 -8.12 6.50 21.76
CA SER A 39 -7.96 5.45 20.74
C SER A 39 -7.32 4.18 21.29
N MET A 40 -7.60 3.03 20.66
CA MET A 40 -7.17 1.72 21.13
C MET A 40 -5.63 1.62 21.24
N HIS A 41 -4.89 2.19 20.31
CA HIS A 41 -3.42 2.16 20.34
C HIS A 41 -2.84 2.89 21.57
N VAL A 42 -3.51 3.98 22.01
CA VAL A 42 -3.13 4.73 23.23
C VAL A 42 -3.40 3.88 24.47
N ARG A 43 -4.56 3.21 24.52
CA ARG A 43 -4.94 2.35 25.66
C ARG A 43 -4.06 1.10 25.77
N MET A 44 -3.53 0.61 24.65
CA MET A 44 -2.74 -0.64 24.62
C MET A 44 -1.25 -0.41 24.85
N ALA A 45 -0.73 0.76 24.55
CA ALA A 45 0.68 1.08 24.73
C ALA A 45 1.06 1.19 26.23
N ASP A 46 2.34 1.02 26.53
CA ASP A 46 2.86 1.14 27.92
C ASP A 46 2.98 2.61 28.30
N GLU A 47 3.32 3.48 27.35
CA GLU A 47 3.40 4.92 27.50
C GLU A 47 2.67 5.61 26.32
N SER A 48 2.25 6.86 26.52
CA SER A 48 1.66 7.65 25.43
C SER A 48 2.02 9.12 25.54
N VAL A 49 2.19 9.77 24.38
CA VAL A 49 2.53 11.20 24.29
C VAL A 49 1.59 11.89 23.31
N CYS A 50 0.94 12.96 23.76
CA CYS A 50 0.18 13.83 22.88
C CYS A 50 1.14 14.72 22.07
N ILE A 51 1.13 14.58 20.76
CA ILE A 51 2.04 15.28 19.83
C ILE A 51 1.40 16.46 19.12
N GLY A 52 0.20 16.87 19.50
CA GLY A 52 -0.45 18.06 18.93
C GLY A 52 -1.93 17.90 18.62
N SER A 53 -2.45 18.85 17.83
CA SER A 53 -3.85 18.90 17.46
C SER A 53 -4.24 17.84 16.41
N HIS A 54 -5.55 17.74 16.13
CA HIS A 54 -6.12 16.81 15.15
C HIS A 54 -5.58 16.99 13.72
N GLN A 55 -5.03 18.15 13.36
CA GLN A 55 -4.46 18.36 12.04
C GLN A 55 -3.16 17.56 11.89
N PRO A 56 -3.02 16.70 10.85
CA PRO A 56 -1.81 15.89 10.67
C PRO A 56 -0.51 16.70 10.65
N ALA A 57 -0.51 17.87 10.01
CA ALA A 57 0.65 18.75 9.95
C ALA A 57 1.12 19.26 11.35
N ASN A 58 0.21 19.31 12.31
CA ASN A 58 0.49 19.77 13.68
C ASN A 58 0.71 18.59 14.66
N SER A 59 0.65 17.33 14.18
CA SER A 59 0.78 16.11 14.98
C SER A 59 1.60 15.04 14.26
N TYR A 60 0.97 14.09 13.59
CA TYR A 60 1.62 12.91 12.99
C TYR A 60 2.64 13.23 11.87
N LEU A 61 2.56 14.41 11.25
CA LEU A 61 3.54 14.91 10.27
C LEU A 61 4.51 15.93 10.85
N ASN A 62 4.40 16.24 12.16
CA ASN A 62 5.27 17.21 12.83
C ASN A 62 6.52 16.52 13.38
N ILE A 63 7.61 16.57 12.62
CA ILE A 63 8.89 15.94 12.99
C ILE A 63 9.41 16.47 14.33
N PRO A 64 9.46 17.79 14.61
CA PRO A 64 9.91 18.29 15.91
C PRO A 64 9.14 17.70 17.10
N ASN A 65 7.81 17.59 17.02
CA ASN A 65 7.00 17.03 18.10
C ASN A 65 7.26 15.52 18.28
N LEU A 66 7.49 14.78 17.19
CA LEU A 66 7.88 13.39 17.25
C LEU A 66 9.26 13.21 17.88
N MET A 67 10.25 14.02 17.50
CA MET A 67 11.58 13.99 18.11
C MET A 67 11.53 14.30 19.60
N SER A 68 10.74 15.29 20.03
CA SER A 68 10.53 15.57 21.46
C SER A 68 9.88 14.40 22.20
N ALA A 69 8.93 13.68 21.56
CA ALA A 69 8.32 12.50 22.16
C ALA A 69 9.32 11.33 22.31
N ILE A 70 10.22 11.15 21.34
CA ILE A 70 11.29 10.15 21.39
C ILE A 70 12.25 10.44 22.54
N GLU A 71 12.72 11.69 22.66
CA GLU A 71 13.62 12.15 23.72
C GLU A 71 12.97 12.00 25.10
N LEU A 72 11.74 12.47 25.26
CA LEU A 72 10.98 12.41 26.52
C LEU A 72 10.81 10.97 27.03
N THR A 73 10.63 10.01 26.13
CA THR A 73 10.35 8.62 26.48
C THR A 73 11.58 7.72 26.43
N ASN A 74 12.73 8.23 25.97
CA ASN A 74 13.94 7.47 25.74
C ASN A 74 13.69 6.21 24.87
N ALA A 75 12.91 6.36 23.79
CA ALA A 75 12.69 5.30 22.83
C ALA A 75 13.95 5.08 21.97
N ASP A 76 14.41 3.83 21.87
CA ASP A 76 15.61 3.46 21.12
C ASP A 76 15.35 3.12 19.65
N ALA A 77 14.08 3.01 19.28
CA ALA A 77 13.67 2.81 17.90
C ALA A 77 12.29 3.44 17.61
N VAL A 78 12.04 3.71 16.33
CA VAL A 78 10.77 4.25 15.83
C VAL A 78 10.21 3.36 14.74
N HIS A 79 8.96 2.92 14.91
CA HIS A 79 8.22 2.22 13.86
C HIS A 79 7.21 3.15 13.21
N PRO A 80 7.35 3.50 11.92
CA PRO A 80 6.47 4.46 11.26
C PRO A 80 5.17 3.84 10.74
N GLY A 81 5.04 2.51 10.71
CA GLY A 81 3.93 1.81 10.05
C GLY A 81 3.89 2.09 8.55
N TYR A 82 2.73 2.53 8.06
CA TYR A 82 2.52 3.01 6.69
C TYR A 82 1.78 4.36 6.70
N GLY A 83 1.87 5.11 5.61
CA GLY A 83 1.36 6.49 5.54
C GLY A 83 2.19 7.46 6.39
N PHE A 84 1.69 8.67 6.62
CA PHE A 84 2.39 9.73 7.36
C PHE A 84 3.86 9.88 6.98
N LEU A 85 4.78 9.59 7.91
CA LEU A 85 6.22 9.75 7.71
C LEU A 85 6.95 8.45 7.35
N SER A 86 6.23 7.36 7.04
CA SER A 86 6.85 6.06 6.74
C SER A 86 7.76 6.04 5.50
N GLU A 87 7.52 6.94 4.55
CA GLU A 87 8.35 7.15 3.36
C GLU A 87 8.93 8.56 3.28
N ASN A 88 9.14 9.18 4.44
CA ASN A 88 9.76 10.50 4.53
C ASN A 88 11.28 10.35 4.74
N ALA A 89 12.05 10.58 3.68
CA ALA A 89 13.51 10.45 3.72
C ALA A 89 14.18 11.43 4.71
N ASN A 90 13.59 12.62 4.91
CA ASN A 90 14.13 13.60 5.88
C ASN A 90 13.94 13.12 7.32
N PHE A 91 12.77 12.56 7.65
CA PHE A 91 12.53 12.00 8.99
C PHE A 91 13.47 10.82 9.28
N ALA A 92 13.59 9.88 8.34
CA ALA A 92 14.52 8.76 8.47
C ALA A 92 15.96 9.25 8.66
N LYS A 93 16.40 10.27 7.91
CA LYS A 93 17.74 10.86 8.03
C LYS A 93 17.96 11.52 9.38
N ILE A 94 16.99 12.28 9.90
CA ILE A 94 17.09 12.89 11.23
C ILE A 94 17.25 11.82 12.31
N LEU A 95 16.51 10.72 12.23
CA LEU A 95 16.67 9.60 13.18
C LEU A 95 18.05 8.93 13.06
N GLU A 96 18.53 8.67 11.84
CA GLU A 96 19.87 8.13 11.57
C GLU A 96 20.98 9.04 12.16
N GLU A 97 20.88 10.35 11.98
CA GLU A 97 21.85 11.34 12.51
C GLU A 97 21.83 11.47 14.04
N ASN A 98 20.73 11.08 14.68
CA ASN A 98 20.59 11.05 16.14
C ASN A 98 20.75 9.65 16.75
N GLU A 99 21.26 8.69 15.99
CA GLU A 99 21.49 7.29 16.42
C GLU A 99 20.21 6.57 16.91
N ILE A 100 19.04 6.99 16.42
CA ILE A 100 17.75 6.37 16.70
C ILE A 100 17.40 5.44 15.55
N ASN A 101 17.06 4.18 15.84
CA ASN A 101 16.78 3.19 14.81
C ASN A 101 15.43 3.44 14.15
N PHE A 102 15.43 3.70 12.84
CA PHE A 102 14.21 3.73 12.04
C PHE A 102 13.87 2.31 11.59
N ILE A 103 12.70 1.78 12.01
CA ILE A 103 12.24 0.45 11.61
C ILE A 103 11.58 0.54 10.24
N GLY A 104 12.42 0.56 9.22
CA GLY A 104 12.07 0.78 7.81
C GLY A 104 13.32 0.80 6.95
N ALA A 105 13.17 1.30 5.72
CA ALA A 105 14.29 1.49 4.81
C ALA A 105 15.13 2.70 5.22
N SER A 106 16.42 2.71 4.83
CA SER A 106 17.27 3.87 5.07
C SER A 106 16.79 5.11 4.30
N SER A 107 17.14 6.30 4.80
CA SER A 107 16.82 7.58 4.16
C SER A 107 17.25 7.63 2.69
N LYS A 108 18.39 6.99 2.37
CA LYS A 108 18.90 6.84 1.00
C LYS A 108 17.95 6.04 0.12
N HIS A 109 17.46 4.89 0.61
CA HIS A 109 16.57 4.03 -0.18
C HIS A 109 15.18 4.63 -0.33
N ILE A 110 14.67 5.30 0.71
CA ILE A 110 13.40 6.04 0.63
C ILE A 110 13.48 7.12 -0.45
N LYS A 111 14.54 7.91 -0.46
CA LYS A 111 14.76 8.96 -1.47
C LYS A 111 14.89 8.37 -2.87
N MET A 112 15.69 7.32 -3.02
CA MET A 112 15.97 6.64 -4.28
C MET A 112 14.71 6.05 -4.92
N MET A 113 13.89 5.34 -4.16
CA MET A 113 12.67 4.70 -4.66
C MET A 113 11.47 5.64 -4.70
N GLY A 114 11.49 6.74 -3.95
CA GLY A 114 10.47 7.78 -3.99
C GLY A 114 10.54 8.67 -5.23
N ASP A 115 11.69 8.75 -5.90
CA ASP A 115 11.84 9.40 -7.20
C ASP A 115 11.44 8.43 -8.32
N LYS A 116 10.31 8.70 -8.98
CA LYS A 116 9.74 7.81 -10.00
C LYS A 116 10.67 7.58 -11.20
N ILE A 117 11.43 8.61 -11.59
CA ILE A 117 12.37 8.51 -12.73
C ILE A 117 13.55 7.64 -12.35
N GLU A 118 14.12 7.91 -11.17
CA GLU A 118 15.26 7.15 -10.64
C GLU A 118 14.87 5.70 -10.36
N ALA A 119 13.72 5.44 -9.73
CA ALA A 119 13.22 4.09 -9.48
C ALA A 119 13.01 3.29 -10.77
N LYS A 120 12.42 3.92 -11.81
CA LYS A 120 12.23 3.30 -13.13
C LYS A 120 13.56 2.98 -13.82
N ARG A 121 14.53 3.91 -13.76
CA ARG A 121 15.89 3.71 -14.28
C ARG A 121 16.57 2.53 -13.59
N ILE A 122 16.53 2.50 -12.27
CA ILE A 122 17.11 1.41 -11.47
C ILE A 122 16.45 0.07 -11.80
N ALA A 123 15.12 0.03 -11.91
CA ALA A 123 14.39 -1.17 -12.28
C ALA A 123 14.86 -1.69 -13.65
N GLN A 124 14.94 -0.83 -14.65
CA GLN A 124 15.41 -1.16 -16.00
C GLN A 124 16.84 -1.68 -16.03
N GLU A 125 17.77 -0.99 -15.36
CA GLU A 125 19.20 -1.39 -15.26
C GLU A 125 19.36 -2.76 -14.56
N ASN A 126 18.41 -3.14 -13.73
CA ASN A 126 18.42 -4.44 -13.04
C ASN A 126 17.56 -5.52 -13.73
N GLY A 127 17.07 -5.24 -14.94
CA GLY A 127 16.40 -6.21 -15.81
C GLY A 127 14.92 -6.41 -15.49
N LEU A 128 14.29 -5.50 -14.74
CA LEU A 128 12.83 -5.44 -14.66
C LEU A 128 12.27 -4.73 -15.89
N PRO A 129 11.25 -5.29 -16.53
CA PRO A 129 10.53 -4.58 -17.59
C PRO A 129 9.90 -3.31 -17.01
N VAL A 130 10.04 -2.20 -17.71
CA VAL A 130 9.41 -0.93 -17.35
C VAL A 130 8.38 -0.55 -18.39
N ILE A 131 7.39 0.27 -18.00
CA ILE A 131 6.39 0.78 -18.94
C ILE A 131 7.12 1.62 -19.99
N GLU A 132 6.95 1.23 -21.26
CA GLU A 132 7.51 1.96 -22.38
C GLU A 132 6.92 3.37 -22.46
N GLY A 133 7.76 4.38 -22.62
CA GLY A 133 7.34 5.76 -22.62
C GLY A 133 8.48 6.74 -22.91
N SER A 134 8.18 8.03 -22.77
CA SER A 134 9.18 9.08 -22.87
C SER A 134 10.17 9.04 -21.71
N GLU A 135 11.46 9.27 -21.98
CA GLU A 135 12.50 9.37 -20.94
C GLU A 135 12.42 10.68 -20.13
N GLY A 136 11.63 11.63 -20.61
CA GLY A 136 11.40 12.95 -20.02
C GLY A 136 10.15 13.57 -20.59
N GLY A 137 9.91 14.83 -20.25
CA GLY A 137 8.83 15.60 -20.82
C GLY A 137 9.03 15.83 -22.31
N VAL A 138 7.98 15.68 -23.06
CA VAL A 138 7.94 15.88 -24.52
C VAL A 138 7.20 17.17 -24.83
N THR A 139 7.86 18.06 -25.52
CA THR A 139 7.27 19.34 -25.99
C THR A 139 7.06 19.36 -27.50
N ASP A 140 7.89 18.61 -28.23
CA ASP A 140 7.86 18.52 -29.67
C ASP A 140 6.89 17.42 -30.16
N ILE A 141 5.95 17.81 -31.04
CA ILE A 141 4.91 16.92 -31.54
C ILE A 141 5.44 15.85 -32.50
N ALA A 142 6.50 16.15 -33.26
CA ALA A 142 7.06 15.19 -34.20
C ALA A 142 7.80 14.09 -33.46
N GLN A 143 8.63 14.43 -32.45
CA GLN A 143 9.24 13.46 -31.55
C GLN A 143 8.20 12.61 -30.83
N ALA A 144 7.11 13.25 -30.34
CA ALA A 144 6.02 12.58 -29.68
C ALA A 144 5.35 11.53 -30.58
N LYS A 145 5.10 11.85 -31.83
CA LYS A 145 4.51 10.94 -32.82
C LYS A 145 5.40 9.72 -33.10
N GLU A 146 6.70 9.96 -33.34
CA GLU A 146 7.65 8.87 -33.57
C GLU A 146 7.75 7.93 -32.36
N LEU A 147 7.73 8.49 -31.15
CA LEU A 147 7.68 7.69 -29.92
C LEU A 147 6.40 6.84 -29.84
N CYS A 148 5.23 7.43 -30.15
CA CYS A 148 3.97 6.69 -30.16
C CYS A 148 3.94 5.57 -31.19
N LYS A 149 4.55 5.76 -32.37
CA LYS A 149 4.70 4.69 -33.37
C LYS A 149 5.56 3.54 -32.85
N LYS A 150 6.63 3.85 -32.12
CA LYS A 150 7.50 2.86 -31.51
C LYS A 150 6.80 2.08 -30.40
N ILE A 151 6.08 2.76 -29.50
CA ILE A 151 5.35 2.14 -28.37
C ILE A 151 4.13 1.35 -28.87
N GLY A 152 3.49 1.83 -29.94
CA GLY A 152 2.20 1.32 -30.44
C GLY A 152 1.00 1.84 -29.64
N PHE A 153 -0.07 2.17 -30.37
CA PHE A 153 -1.34 2.59 -29.74
C PHE A 153 -2.05 1.42 -29.04
N PRO A 154 -2.83 1.69 -27.99
CA PRO A 154 -3.11 2.98 -27.40
C PRO A 154 -1.96 3.50 -26.51
N VAL A 155 -1.84 4.84 -26.42
CA VAL A 155 -0.89 5.52 -25.55
C VAL A 155 -1.61 6.45 -24.57
N LEU A 156 -0.96 6.76 -23.46
CA LEU A 156 -1.45 7.69 -22.44
C LEU A 156 -0.54 8.92 -22.42
N ILE A 157 -1.11 10.09 -22.58
CA ILE A 157 -0.44 11.38 -22.42
C ILE A 157 -0.74 11.90 -21.01
N LYS A 158 0.28 12.26 -20.24
CA LYS A 158 0.17 12.76 -18.86
C LYS A 158 0.88 14.10 -18.74
N ALA A 159 0.27 15.07 -18.06
CA ALA A 159 0.96 16.30 -17.66
C ALA A 159 2.06 16.01 -16.61
N SER A 160 3.22 16.66 -16.71
CA SER A 160 4.36 16.45 -15.81
C SER A 160 4.05 16.77 -14.33
N GLY A 161 3.20 17.76 -14.09
CA GLY A 161 2.70 18.11 -12.75
C GLY A 161 1.40 17.44 -12.36
N GLY A 162 0.85 16.53 -13.20
CA GLY A 162 -0.48 15.95 -13.03
C GLY A 162 -0.52 14.76 -12.09
N GLY A 163 -1.57 14.70 -11.27
CA GLY A 163 -1.92 13.57 -10.42
C GLY A 163 -3.43 13.39 -10.31
N GLY A 164 -3.88 12.20 -9.89
CA GLY A 164 -5.31 11.94 -9.66
C GLY A 164 -6.20 11.98 -10.90
N GLY A 165 -5.66 11.72 -12.10
CA GLY A 165 -6.44 11.64 -13.34
C GLY A 165 -6.63 12.97 -14.09
N LYS A 166 -6.20 14.10 -13.54
CA LYS A 166 -6.25 15.39 -14.22
C LYS A 166 -5.05 15.57 -15.17
N GLY A 167 -5.31 16.07 -16.38
CA GLY A 167 -4.27 16.25 -17.40
C GLY A 167 -3.81 14.95 -18.07
N MET A 168 -4.64 13.90 -18.07
CA MET A 168 -4.39 12.65 -18.77
C MET A 168 -5.31 12.51 -19.98
N LYS A 169 -4.75 12.08 -21.12
CA LYS A 169 -5.50 11.77 -22.35
C LYS A 169 -5.10 10.40 -22.88
N ILE A 170 -6.07 9.54 -23.10
CA ILE A 170 -5.86 8.25 -23.77
C ILE A 170 -6.02 8.49 -25.28
N VAL A 171 -5.03 8.07 -26.05
CA VAL A 171 -5.01 8.15 -27.51
C VAL A 171 -5.10 6.75 -28.06
N HIS A 172 -6.21 6.42 -28.69
CA HIS A 172 -6.44 5.08 -29.23
C HIS A 172 -5.85 4.88 -30.63
N LYS A 173 -5.78 5.96 -31.43
CA LYS A 173 -5.34 5.93 -32.83
C LYS A 173 -4.46 7.13 -33.16
N GLU A 174 -3.60 6.96 -34.17
CA GLU A 174 -2.66 8.00 -34.61
C GLU A 174 -3.35 9.30 -35.02
N GLU A 175 -4.54 9.20 -35.63
CA GLU A 175 -5.30 10.36 -36.14
C GLU A 175 -5.76 11.30 -35.00
N GLU A 176 -5.96 10.77 -33.79
CA GLU A 176 -6.41 11.53 -32.62
C GLU A 176 -5.25 12.23 -31.90
N PHE A 177 -4.01 11.80 -32.18
CA PHE A 177 -2.83 12.14 -31.37
C PHE A 177 -2.58 13.64 -31.29
N GLU A 178 -2.55 14.36 -32.43
CA GLU A 178 -2.21 15.81 -32.45
C GLU A 178 -3.19 16.64 -31.62
N THR A 179 -4.48 16.36 -31.78
CA THR A 179 -5.53 17.08 -31.06
C THR A 179 -5.44 16.85 -29.55
N LEU A 180 -5.27 15.57 -29.14
CA LEU A 180 -5.20 15.21 -27.73
C LEU A 180 -3.88 15.64 -27.09
N PHE A 181 -2.77 15.63 -27.83
CA PHE A 181 -1.47 16.12 -27.37
C PHE A 181 -1.52 17.62 -27.10
N SER A 182 -2.04 18.41 -28.06
CA SER A 182 -2.20 19.86 -27.90
C SER A 182 -3.14 20.20 -26.73
N THR A 183 -4.23 19.45 -26.58
CA THR A 183 -5.16 19.60 -25.45
C THR A 183 -4.47 19.30 -24.12
N ALA A 184 -3.72 18.22 -24.03
CA ALA A 184 -2.99 17.84 -22.82
C ALA A 184 -1.95 18.91 -22.42
N LYS A 185 -1.19 19.45 -23.39
CA LYS A 185 -0.24 20.55 -23.15
C LYS A 185 -0.95 21.81 -22.64
N SER A 186 -2.06 22.20 -23.25
CA SER A 186 -2.83 23.38 -22.84
C SER A 186 -3.39 23.22 -21.42
N GLU A 187 -3.89 22.03 -21.08
CA GLU A 187 -4.36 21.73 -19.73
C GLU A 187 -3.20 21.71 -18.73
N ALA A 188 -2.03 21.13 -19.09
CA ALA A 188 -0.84 21.11 -18.27
C ALA A 188 -0.38 22.54 -17.95
N GLN A 189 -0.26 23.40 -18.94
CA GLN A 189 0.08 24.81 -18.75
C GLN A 189 -0.93 25.53 -17.84
N LYS A 190 -2.23 25.31 -18.06
CA LYS A 190 -3.30 25.99 -17.30
C LYS A 190 -3.34 25.57 -15.83
N TYR A 191 -3.18 24.27 -15.54
CA TYR A 191 -3.37 23.74 -14.18
C TYR A 191 -2.07 23.65 -13.38
N PHE A 192 -0.92 23.47 -14.04
CA PHE A 192 0.36 23.21 -13.38
C PHE A 192 1.44 24.24 -13.71
N GLY A 193 1.17 25.20 -14.63
CA GLY A 193 2.13 26.23 -15.01
C GLY A 193 3.28 25.75 -15.89
N ASN A 194 3.23 24.49 -16.35
CA ASN A 194 4.21 23.85 -17.22
C ASN A 194 3.48 23.04 -18.30
N ASP A 195 3.86 23.21 -19.57
CA ASP A 195 3.26 22.54 -20.72
C ASP A 195 3.88 21.19 -21.07
N GLU A 196 4.82 20.72 -20.25
CA GLU A 196 5.52 19.46 -20.43
C GLU A 196 4.59 18.27 -20.18
N VAL A 197 4.57 17.33 -21.11
CA VAL A 197 3.77 16.11 -21.03
C VAL A 197 4.65 14.87 -21.21
N TYR A 198 4.27 13.78 -20.56
CA TYR A 198 4.87 12.44 -20.73
C TYR A 198 3.95 11.58 -21.57
N ILE A 199 4.54 10.67 -22.33
CA ILE A 199 3.83 9.67 -23.13
C ILE A 199 4.23 8.29 -22.62
N GLU A 200 3.24 7.45 -22.34
CA GLU A 200 3.45 6.08 -21.90
C GLU A 200 2.50 5.13 -22.62
N LYS A 201 2.87 3.85 -22.68
CA LYS A 201 1.96 2.79 -23.12
C LYS A 201 0.71 2.78 -22.25
N PHE A 202 -0.47 2.73 -22.89
CA PHE A 202 -1.73 2.56 -22.18
C PHE A 202 -2.12 1.08 -22.12
N PHE A 203 -2.46 0.62 -20.93
CA PHE A 203 -2.96 -0.72 -20.69
C PHE A 203 -4.48 -0.72 -20.63
N GLN A 204 -5.12 -1.65 -21.35
CA GLN A 204 -6.59 -1.69 -21.48
C GLN A 204 -7.25 -2.47 -20.34
N ASN A 205 -6.63 -3.58 -19.94
CA ASN A 205 -7.13 -4.50 -18.93
C ASN A 205 -6.07 -4.85 -17.87
N PRO A 206 -5.37 -3.85 -17.29
CA PRO A 206 -4.26 -4.11 -16.41
C PRO A 206 -4.72 -4.71 -15.08
N ARG A 207 -3.88 -5.61 -14.56
CA ARG A 207 -3.91 -6.04 -13.16
C ARG A 207 -2.84 -5.30 -12.38
N HIS A 208 -3.12 -5.07 -11.11
CA HIS A 208 -2.15 -4.57 -10.15
C HIS A 208 -1.61 -5.75 -9.35
N ILE A 209 -0.39 -6.15 -9.66
CA ILE A 209 0.31 -7.25 -8.98
C ILE A 209 1.48 -6.66 -8.21
N GLU A 210 1.76 -7.19 -7.03
CA GLU A 210 2.85 -6.70 -6.21
C GLU A 210 3.57 -7.85 -5.51
N VAL A 211 4.88 -7.70 -5.26
CA VAL A 211 5.71 -8.72 -4.62
C VAL A 211 6.19 -8.21 -3.26
N GLN A 212 5.86 -8.93 -2.20
CA GLN A 212 6.34 -8.64 -0.85
C GLN A 212 7.79 -9.08 -0.69
N ILE A 213 8.64 -8.17 -0.22
CA ILE A 213 10.06 -8.40 0.03
C ILE A 213 10.35 -8.24 1.52
N LEU A 214 11.27 -9.10 2.02
CA LEU A 214 12.03 -8.88 3.24
C LEU A 214 13.52 -8.98 2.91
N ALA A 215 14.28 -7.95 3.25
CA ALA A 215 15.69 -7.83 2.90
C ALA A 215 16.52 -7.51 4.13
N GLY A 216 17.48 -8.35 4.43
CA GLY A 216 18.59 -8.11 5.34
C GLY A 216 19.88 -7.80 4.56
N LYS A 217 20.96 -7.50 5.26
CA LYS A 217 22.26 -7.17 4.67
C LYS A 217 22.79 -8.26 3.73
N ASN A 218 22.61 -9.53 4.08
CA ASN A 218 23.19 -10.68 3.37
C ASN A 218 22.15 -11.52 2.62
N ASN A 219 20.88 -11.27 2.79
CA ASN A 219 19.82 -12.11 2.22
C ASN A 219 18.56 -11.29 1.89
N VAL A 220 17.99 -11.56 0.74
CA VAL A 220 16.70 -11.00 0.28
C VAL A 220 15.79 -12.17 -0.06
N VAL A 221 14.59 -12.17 0.52
CA VAL A 221 13.55 -13.14 0.23
C VAL A 221 12.26 -12.46 -0.23
N HIS A 222 11.53 -13.13 -1.11
CA HIS A 222 10.16 -12.74 -1.43
C HIS A 222 9.17 -13.57 -0.61
N LEU A 223 8.06 -12.96 -0.20
CA LEU A 223 6.96 -13.63 0.50
C LEU A 223 5.74 -13.83 -0.39
N HIS A 224 5.96 -14.10 -1.66
CA HIS A 224 4.91 -14.23 -2.68
C HIS A 224 4.35 -12.89 -3.18
N GLU A 225 3.42 -13.00 -4.16
CA GLU A 225 2.72 -11.84 -4.73
C GLU A 225 1.33 -11.66 -4.11
N ARG A 226 0.80 -10.46 -4.32
CA ARG A 226 -0.61 -10.10 -4.07
C ARG A 226 -1.23 -9.53 -5.33
N ASP A 227 -2.53 -9.75 -5.49
CA ASP A 227 -3.36 -9.10 -6.50
C ASP A 227 -4.21 -8.02 -5.84
N CYS A 228 -3.98 -6.77 -6.21
CA CYS A 228 -4.63 -5.60 -5.64
C CYS A 228 -5.49 -4.86 -6.68
N SER A 229 -5.99 -5.59 -7.68
CA SER A 229 -6.71 -5.00 -8.83
C SER A 229 -8.13 -4.54 -8.50
N VAL A 230 -8.73 -5.00 -7.39
CA VAL A 230 -10.04 -4.50 -6.97
C VAL A 230 -9.86 -3.17 -6.26
N GLN A 231 -9.94 -2.10 -7.03
CA GLN A 231 -9.72 -0.74 -6.56
C GLN A 231 -10.69 0.24 -7.20
N ARG A 232 -10.89 1.38 -6.58
CA ARG A 232 -11.66 2.50 -7.10
C ARG A 232 -10.82 3.76 -7.03
N ARG A 233 -10.67 4.47 -8.16
CA ARG A 233 -9.84 5.68 -8.24
C ARG A 233 -8.45 5.49 -7.62
N HIS A 234 -7.82 4.36 -7.92
CA HIS A 234 -6.52 3.93 -7.37
C HIS A 234 -6.49 3.64 -5.85
N GLN A 235 -7.63 3.57 -5.18
CA GLN A 235 -7.73 3.12 -3.80
C GLN A 235 -8.12 1.64 -3.78
N LYS A 236 -7.23 0.80 -3.25
CA LYS A 236 -7.43 -0.64 -3.10
C LYS A 236 -8.59 -0.90 -2.12
N LEU A 237 -9.47 -1.85 -2.42
CA LEU A 237 -10.63 -2.23 -1.61
C LEU A 237 -10.61 -3.70 -1.20
N ILE A 238 -10.18 -4.58 -2.11
CA ILE A 238 -10.01 -6.02 -1.86
C ILE A 238 -8.66 -6.43 -2.41
N GLU A 239 -7.90 -7.14 -1.60
CA GLU A 239 -6.60 -7.72 -1.96
C GLU A 239 -6.63 -9.22 -1.74
N GLU A 240 -5.94 -9.97 -2.59
CA GLU A 240 -5.87 -11.43 -2.48
C GLU A 240 -4.46 -11.96 -2.78
N THR A 241 -4.13 -13.10 -2.20
CA THR A 241 -2.89 -13.85 -2.48
C THR A 241 -3.14 -15.36 -2.39
N PRO A 242 -2.55 -16.16 -3.31
CA PRO A 242 -1.84 -15.75 -4.53
C PRO A 242 -2.77 -15.15 -5.59
N SER A 243 -2.21 -14.44 -6.56
CA SER A 243 -2.99 -13.92 -7.69
C SER A 243 -3.61 -15.07 -8.50
N PRO A 244 -4.92 -15.01 -8.80
CA PRO A 244 -5.59 -16.08 -9.56
C PRO A 244 -5.23 -16.11 -11.06
N VAL A 245 -4.52 -15.08 -11.56
CA VAL A 245 -4.24 -14.95 -13.00
C VAL A 245 -2.79 -15.27 -13.38
N LEU A 246 -1.89 -15.41 -12.41
CA LEU A 246 -0.49 -15.76 -12.68
C LEU A 246 -0.31 -17.28 -12.72
N ASN A 247 0.39 -17.77 -13.74
CA ASN A 247 0.92 -19.12 -13.76
C ASN A 247 2.28 -19.20 -13.05
N ASP A 248 2.77 -20.41 -12.80
CA ASP A 248 4.00 -20.62 -12.02
C ASP A 248 5.26 -20.12 -12.74
N GLU A 249 5.28 -20.14 -14.08
CA GLU A 249 6.40 -19.66 -14.89
C GLU A 249 6.55 -18.12 -14.77
N ILE A 250 5.45 -17.40 -14.99
CA ILE A 250 5.40 -15.93 -14.84
C ILE A 250 5.73 -15.54 -13.41
N ARG A 251 5.18 -16.25 -12.43
CA ARG A 251 5.42 -16.00 -11.00
C ARG A 251 6.90 -16.16 -10.66
N LYS A 252 7.53 -17.20 -11.16
CA LYS A 252 8.96 -17.45 -10.94
C LYS A 252 9.83 -16.34 -11.53
N ASP A 253 9.61 -15.97 -12.80
CA ASP A 253 10.36 -14.88 -13.44
C ASP A 253 10.18 -13.54 -12.70
N LEU A 254 8.95 -13.22 -12.29
CA LEU A 254 8.62 -12.04 -11.50
C LEU A 254 9.41 -11.99 -10.18
N PHE A 255 9.45 -13.10 -9.45
CA PHE A 255 10.16 -13.18 -8.16
C PHE A 255 11.67 -13.08 -8.32
N GLU A 256 12.24 -13.83 -9.27
CA GLU A 256 13.69 -13.83 -9.52
C GLU A 256 14.21 -12.43 -9.89
N ARG A 257 13.51 -11.72 -10.78
CA ARG A 257 13.88 -10.36 -11.17
C ARG A 257 13.71 -9.36 -10.03
N THR A 258 12.63 -9.48 -9.26
CA THR A 258 12.36 -8.62 -8.11
C THR A 258 13.46 -8.77 -7.05
N VAL A 259 13.76 -10.00 -6.64
CA VAL A 259 14.83 -10.27 -5.65
C VAL A 259 16.18 -9.79 -6.16
N LYS A 260 16.50 -10.00 -7.44
CA LYS A 260 17.74 -9.53 -8.06
C LYS A 260 17.88 -8.00 -7.98
N MET A 261 16.84 -7.25 -8.34
CA MET A 261 16.85 -5.78 -8.25
C MET A 261 17.06 -5.33 -6.79
N VAL A 262 16.25 -5.84 -5.87
CA VAL A 262 16.30 -5.45 -4.45
C VAL A 262 17.65 -5.77 -3.82
N SER A 263 18.24 -6.92 -4.16
CA SER A 263 19.59 -7.31 -3.70
C SER A 263 20.67 -6.37 -4.23
N LYS A 264 20.59 -5.99 -5.52
CA LYS A 264 21.60 -5.13 -6.15
C LYS A 264 21.62 -3.72 -5.60
N ILE A 265 20.47 -3.16 -5.22
CA ILE A 265 20.43 -1.82 -4.62
C ILE A 265 20.82 -1.83 -3.12
N GLY A 266 21.03 -3.03 -2.53
CA GLY A 266 21.37 -3.18 -1.12
C GLY A 266 20.24 -2.74 -0.18
N TYR A 267 19.00 -2.94 -0.60
CA TYR A 267 17.82 -2.60 0.21
C TYR A 267 17.81 -3.38 1.53
N MET A 268 17.32 -2.74 2.60
CA MET A 268 17.10 -3.39 3.89
C MET A 268 15.72 -3.01 4.44
N GLY A 269 15.04 -4.01 5.05
CA GLY A 269 13.72 -3.86 5.63
C GLY A 269 12.62 -4.60 4.85
N ALA A 270 11.37 -4.36 5.20
CA ALA A 270 10.24 -4.79 4.41
C ALA A 270 9.97 -3.80 3.28
N GLY A 271 9.69 -4.29 2.11
CA GLY A 271 9.31 -3.49 0.94
C GLY A 271 8.36 -4.24 0.03
N THR A 272 7.71 -3.52 -0.85
CA THR A 272 6.83 -4.11 -1.87
C THR A 272 7.13 -3.51 -3.21
N VAL A 273 7.36 -4.36 -4.21
CA VAL A 273 7.55 -3.94 -5.60
C VAL A 273 6.25 -4.14 -6.35
N GLU A 274 5.69 -3.07 -6.88
CA GLU A 274 4.40 -3.03 -7.57
C GLU A 274 4.58 -3.09 -9.09
N PHE A 275 3.67 -3.80 -9.75
CA PHE A 275 3.70 -4.05 -11.19
C PHE A 275 2.31 -3.89 -11.82
N ILE A 276 2.31 -3.40 -13.05
CA ILE A 276 1.19 -3.60 -13.98
C ILE A 276 1.40 -4.94 -14.70
N TYR A 277 0.36 -5.77 -14.70
CA TYR A 277 0.34 -7.04 -15.42
C TYR A 277 -0.77 -7.05 -16.46
N GLU A 278 -0.43 -7.34 -17.72
CA GLU A 278 -1.37 -7.51 -18.83
C GLU A 278 -0.80 -8.49 -19.85
N ASP A 279 -1.63 -9.35 -20.39
CA ASP A 279 -1.30 -10.29 -21.48
C ASP A 279 -0.01 -11.11 -21.25
N GLY A 280 0.15 -11.63 -20.04
CA GLY A 280 1.29 -12.48 -19.69
C GLY A 280 2.58 -11.73 -19.40
N LYS A 281 2.57 -10.39 -19.39
CA LYS A 281 3.72 -9.53 -19.14
C LYS A 281 3.50 -8.65 -17.91
N PHE A 282 4.57 -8.40 -17.18
CA PHE A 282 4.56 -7.46 -16.06
C PHE A 282 5.53 -6.30 -16.31
N TYR A 283 5.19 -5.15 -15.77
CA TYR A 283 5.96 -3.91 -15.92
C TYR A 283 6.07 -3.24 -14.55
N PHE A 284 7.28 -2.87 -14.19
CA PHE A 284 7.55 -2.16 -12.93
C PHE A 284 6.76 -0.85 -12.87
N LEU A 285 6.06 -0.65 -11.75
CA LEU A 285 5.32 0.57 -11.45
C LEU A 285 6.06 1.43 -10.43
N GLU A 286 6.27 0.89 -9.23
CA GLU A 286 6.97 1.56 -8.14
C GLU A 286 7.45 0.55 -7.08
N MET A 287 8.24 1.02 -6.12
CA MET A 287 8.60 0.26 -4.93
C MET A 287 8.22 1.05 -3.67
N ASN A 288 7.36 0.47 -2.85
CA ASN A 288 7.04 1.00 -1.53
C ASN A 288 8.09 0.52 -0.52
N THR A 289 8.74 1.47 0.15
CA THR A 289 9.85 1.21 1.07
C THR A 289 9.39 1.02 2.52
N ARG A 290 8.24 0.43 2.70
CA ARG A 290 7.53 0.22 3.97
C ARG A 290 6.66 -1.03 3.93
N VAL A 291 6.09 -1.38 5.09
CA VAL A 291 4.95 -2.31 5.12
C VAL A 291 3.73 -1.67 4.44
N GLN A 292 2.92 -2.48 3.78
CA GLN A 292 1.66 -2.04 3.17
C GLN A 292 0.44 -2.43 4.01
N VAL A 293 -0.72 -1.82 3.71
CA VAL A 293 -1.99 -2.13 4.38
C VAL A 293 -2.31 -3.61 4.28
N GLU A 294 -2.13 -4.17 3.10
CA GLU A 294 -2.47 -5.54 2.69
C GLU A 294 -1.44 -6.63 3.08
N HIS A 295 -0.44 -6.30 3.92
CA HIS A 295 0.51 -7.30 4.40
C HIS A 295 -0.15 -8.52 5.08
N PRO A 296 -1.33 -8.40 5.75
CA PRO A 296 -1.95 -9.53 6.42
C PRO A 296 -2.30 -10.71 5.51
N VAL A 297 -2.66 -10.49 4.24
CA VAL A 297 -2.95 -11.63 3.34
C VAL A 297 -1.70 -12.47 3.10
N THR A 298 -0.53 -11.84 2.98
CA THR A 298 0.76 -12.52 2.87
C THR A 298 1.10 -13.28 4.15
N GLU A 299 0.90 -12.68 5.32
CA GLU A 299 1.09 -13.33 6.61
C GLU A 299 0.21 -14.58 6.75
N MET A 300 -1.06 -14.51 6.30
CA MET A 300 -2.00 -15.62 6.41
C MET A 300 -1.63 -16.83 5.55
N VAL A 301 -1.00 -16.63 4.39
CA VAL A 301 -0.59 -17.76 3.53
C VAL A 301 0.81 -18.27 3.84
N THR A 302 1.72 -17.41 4.34
CA THR A 302 3.11 -17.78 4.63
C THR A 302 3.35 -18.21 6.07
N GLY A 303 2.53 -17.72 7.00
CA GLY A 303 2.74 -17.88 8.44
C GLY A 303 3.87 -17.01 9.01
N ILE A 304 4.37 -16.03 8.23
CA ILE A 304 5.47 -15.13 8.63
C ILE A 304 4.88 -13.81 9.12
N ASP A 305 5.25 -13.38 10.33
CA ASP A 305 4.87 -12.08 10.90
C ASP A 305 5.80 -10.98 10.36
N ILE A 306 5.31 -10.24 9.36
CA ILE A 306 6.09 -9.22 8.66
C ILE A 306 6.50 -8.07 9.60
N ILE A 307 5.67 -7.69 10.56
CA ILE A 307 6.00 -6.63 11.52
C ILE A 307 7.15 -7.07 12.44
N LYS A 308 7.14 -8.31 12.91
CA LYS A 308 8.25 -8.85 13.69
C LYS A 308 9.53 -8.94 12.87
N GLU A 309 9.44 -9.37 11.62
CA GLU A 309 10.61 -9.38 10.73
C GLU A 309 11.17 -7.97 10.48
N GLN A 310 10.33 -6.95 10.34
CA GLN A 310 10.80 -5.55 10.25
C GLN A 310 11.59 -5.13 11.48
N ILE A 311 11.04 -5.40 12.67
CA ILE A 311 11.72 -5.11 13.95
C ILE A 311 13.04 -5.87 14.06
N TRP A 312 13.06 -7.15 13.68
CA TRP A 312 14.25 -7.97 13.71
C TRP A 312 15.33 -7.48 12.75
N ILE A 313 14.97 -7.20 11.50
CA ILE A 313 15.90 -6.68 10.48
C ILE A 313 16.49 -5.34 10.92
N ALA A 314 15.67 -4.43 11.45
CA ALA A 314 16.14 -3.14 11.94
C ALA A 314 17.12 -3.28 13.12
N PHE A 315 16.93 -4.28 13.98
CA PHE A 315 17.80 -4.54 15.12
C PHE A 315 19.09 -5.27 14.74
N SER A 316 18.98 -6.36 13.96
CA SER A 316 20.11 -7.26 13.68
C SER A 316 20.85 -6.92 12.38
N GLY A 317 20.21 -6.20 11.47
CA GLY A 317 20.69 -5.99 10.11
C GLY A 317 20.45 -7.19 9.17
N GLU A 318 19.84 -8.28 9.63
CA GLU A 318 19.70 -9.53 8.89
C GLU A 318 18.29 -10.11 8.98
N THR A 319 17.89 -10.90 7.98
CA THR A 319 16.75 -11.82 8.12
C THR A 319 17.22 -13.25 8.28
N ALA A 320 16.61 -13.98 9.23
CA ALA A 320 16.87 -15.39 9.44
C ALA A 320 16.16 -16.29 8.41
N LEU A 321 15.27 -15.72 7.61
CA LEU A 321 14.46 -16.45 6.64
C LEU A 321 15.29 -16.90 5.44
N LYS A 322 15.09 -18.14 5.01
CA LYS A 322 15.62 -18.67 3.75
C LYS A 322 14.46 -18.82 2.76
N GLN A 323 14.68 -18.54 1.48
CA GLN A 323 13.63 -18.67 0.46
C GLN A 323 13.04 -20.09 0.41
N SER A 324 13.84 -21.13 0.66
CA SER A 324 13.40 -22.52 0.71
C SER A 324 12.37 -22.83 1.81
N ASP A 325 12.34 -22.02 2.86
CA ASP A 325 11.49 -22.24 4.03
C ASP A 325 10.12 -21.57 3.86
N ILE A 326 10.02 -20.62 2.90
CA ILE A 326 8.80 -19.88 2.59
C ILE A 326 7.94 -20.71 1.65
N LYS A 327 6.88 -21.30 2.20
CA LYS A 327 5.95 -22.19 1.47
C LYS A 327 4.52 -21.71 1.66
N PRO A 328 4.04 -20.78 0.83
CA PRO A 328 2.66 -20.30 0.90
C PRO A 328 1.65 -21.44 0.78
N ARG A 329 0.60 -21.39 1.58
CA ARG A 329 -0.45 -22.41 1.61
C ARG A 329 -1.84 -21.78 1.56
N GLY A 330 -2.68 -22.34 0.70
CA GLY A 330 -4.07 -21.88 0.56
C GLY A 330 -4.19 -20.54 -0.16
N HIS A 331 -5.20 -19.79 0.21
CA HIS A 331 -5.55 -18.50 -0.40
C HIS A 331 -6.09 -17.56 0.67
N ALA A 332 -5.66 -16.31 0.67
CA ALA A 332 -6.15 -15.29 1.60
C ALA A 332 -6.75 -14.11 0.83
N ILE A 333 -7.81 -13.55 1.38
CA ILE A 333 -8.50 -12.35 0.88
C ILE A 333 -8.58 -11.35 2.04
N GLU A 334 -8.31 -10.09 1.76
CA GLU A 334 -8.52 -8.96 2.67
C GLU A 334 -9.60 -8.04 2.09
N CYS A 335 -10.49 -7.54 2.93
CA CYS A 335 -11.42 -6.47 2.63
C CYS A 335 -11.14 -5.28 3.55
N ARG A 336 -10.90 -4.10 2.97
CA ARG A 336 -10.74 -2.85 3.73
C ARG A 336 -12.12 -2.35 4.14
N ILE A 337 -12.37 -2.28 5.44
CA ILE A 337 -13.62 -1.77 5.96
C ILE A 337 -13.44 -0.28 6.26
N ASN A 338 -14.05 0.54 5.40
CA ASN A 338 -13.98 1.99 5.47
C ASN A 338 -15.29 2.55 6.04
N ALA A 339 -15.21 3.62 6.82
CA ALA A 339 -16.34 4.43 7.26
C ALA A 339 -16.82 5.35 6.12
N GLU A 340 -17.44 4.74 5.12
CA GLU A 340 -17.87 5.40 3.86
C GLU A 340 -19.21 4.81 3.38
N ASP A 341 -20.04 5.67 2.78
CA ASP A 341 -21.27 5.28 2.11
C ASP A 341 -21.02 5.07 0.62
N ALA A 342 -20.84 3.81 0.21
CA ALA A 342 -20.61 3.47 -1.19
C ALA A 342 -21.78 3.88 -2.10
N SER A 343 -23.03 3.88 -1.61
CA SER A 343 -24.22 4.31 -2.37
C SER A 343 -24.26 5.81 -2.62
N LYS A 344 -23.50 6.59 -1.84
CA LYS A 344 -23.36 8.05 -1.97
C LYS A 344 -21.96 8.45 -2.45
N ASN A 345 -21.47 7.76 -3.48
CA ASN A 345 -20.16 8.05 -4.07
C ASN A 345 -18.99 7.99 -3.04
N PHE A 346 -19.06 7.06 -2.09
CA PHE A 346 -18.06 6.87 -1.02
C PHE A 346 -17.90 8.11 -0.12
N GLN A 347 -19.00 8.76 0.18
CA GLN A 347 -19.00 9.87 1.13
C GLN A 347 -18.53 9.37 2.50
N PRO A 348 -17.54 10.03 3.15
CA PRO A 348 -17.12 9.69 4.49
C PRO A 348 -18.27 9.70 5.48
N SER A 349 -18.29 8.75 6.40
CA SER A 349 -19.32 8.58 7.43
C SER A 349 -18.71 8.64 8.83
N PRO A 350 -18.22 9.81 9.30
CA PRO A 350 -17.74 9.96 10.65
C PRO A 350 -18.89 9.80 11.65
N GLY A 351 -18.60 9.32 12.86
CA GLY A 351 -19.62 9.11 13.87
C GLY A 351 -19.08 8.35 15.07
N THR A 352 -19.94 8.09 16.05
CA THR A 352 -19.61 7.27 17.20
C THR A 352 -20.15 5.87 16.99
N ILE A 353 -19.28 4.86 17.13
CA ILE A 353 -19.66 3.45 16.99
C ILE A 353 -20.55 3.05 18.17
N GLY A 354 -21.76 2.61 17.87
CA GLY A 354 -22.69 2.03 18.82
C GLY A 354 -22.32 0.59 19.14
N MET A 355 -23.00 -0.37 18.52
CA MET A 355 -22.62 -1.77 18.58
C MET A 355 -21.44 -2.06 17.66
N CYS A 356 -20.47 -2.86 18.13
CA CYS A 356 -19.37 -3.37 17.34
C CYS A 356 -19.19 -4.87 17.64
N HIS A 357 -19.57 -5.71 16.67
CA HIS A 357 -19.32 -7.14 16.75
C HIS A 357 -18.41 -7.54 15.59
N GLN A 358 -17.18 -7.95 15.92
CA GLN A 358 -16.20 -8.40 14.93
C GLN A 358 -16.38 -9.90 14.67
N PRO A 359 -16.32 -10.34 13.39
CA PRO A 359 -16.41 -11.76 13.06
C PRO A 359 -15.21 -12.53 13.60
N SER A 360 -15.46 -13.78 13.94
CA SER A 360 -14.44 -14.66 14.47
C SER A 360 -14.49 -16.05 13.82
N GLY A 361 -13.71 -16.99 14.36
CA GLY A 361 -13.68 -18.37 13.92
C GLY A 361 -12.42 -18.74 13.16
N PHE A 362 -12.37 -19.99 12.72
CA PHE A 362 -11.18 -20.58 12.11
C PHE A 362 -10.71 -19.81 10.88
N ARG A 363 -9.46 -19.32 10.91
CA ARG A 363 -8.82 -18.58 9.82
C ARG A 363 -9.54 -17.28 9.39
N THR A 364 -10.21 -16.65 10.34
CA THR A 364 -10.74 -15.30 10.23
C THR A 364 -9.92 -14.39 11.15
N ARG A 365 -9.44 -13.26 10.62
CA ARG A 365 -8.64 -12.26 11.33
C ARG A 365 -9.23 -10.87 11.09
N VAL A 366 -9.30 -10.06 12.13
CA VAL A 366 -9.64 -8.63 12.05
C VAL A 366 -8.49 -7.81 12.61
N ASP A 367 -7.87 -6.99 11.76
CA ASP A 367 -6.92 -5.98 12.17
C ASP A 367 -7.65 -4.64 12.25
N GLY A 368 -7.87 -4.16 13.45
CA GLY A 368 -8.66 -2.96 13.69
C GLY A 368 -8.34 -2.28 15.02
N ALA A 369 -8.79 -1.03 15.13
CA ALA A 369 -8.65 -0.23 16.33
C ALA A 369 -10.00 0.24 16.89
N ILE A 370 -11.11 -0.23 16.30
CA ILE A 370 -12.47 0.15 16.68
C ILE A 370 -13.03 -0.68 17.83
N PHE A 371 -13.88 -0.06 18.60
CA PHE A 371 -14.63 -0.66 19.71
C PHE A 371 -15.93 0.13 19.95
N GLN A 372 -16.84 -0.40 20.74
CA GLN A 372 -18.05 0.30 21.14
C GLN A 372 -17.72 1.62 21.85
N GLY A 373 -18.29 2.73 21.38
CA GLY A 373 -18.02 4.08 21.87
C GLY A 373 -16.84 4.77 21.16
N TYR A 374 -16.11 4.09 20.26
CA TYR A 374 -15.05 4.73 19.48
C TYR A 374 -15.61 5.80 18.54
N LYS A 375 -14.96 6.96 18.50
CA LYS A 375 -15.34 8.08 17.63
C LYS A 375 -14.50 8.07 16.36
N VAL A 376 -15.14 7.73 15.24
CA VAL A 376 -14.54 7.88 13.91
C VAL A 376 -14.57 9.36 13.54
N THR A 377 -13.38 9.95 13.37
CA THR A 377 -13.23 11.38 13.09
C THR A 377 -13.12 11.65 11.60
N PRO A 378 -13.44 12.86 11.11
CA PRO A 378 -13.30 13.22 9.70
C PRO A 378 -11.87 13.69 9.33
N TYR A 379 -10.91 13.63 10.26
CA TYR A 379 -9.59 14.24 10.08
C TYR A 379 -8.54 13.30 9.47
N TYR A 380 -8.81 12.00 9.46
CA TYR A 380 -7.88 10.96 9.03
C TYR A 380 -8.56 10.03 8.02
N ASP A 381 -7.79 9.07 7.51
CA ASP A 381 -8.31 8.06 6.59
C ASP A 381 -9.55 7.36 7.15
N SER A 382 -10.49 7.02 6.26
CA SER A 382 -11.77 6.42 6.60
C SER A 382 -11.68 4.94 6.98
N MET A 383 -10.55 4.27 6.74
CA MET A 383 -10.39 2.85 7.05
C MET A 383 -10.40 2.61 8.55
N VAL A 384 -11.36 1.83 9.03
CA VAL A 384 -11.55 1.53 10.46
C VAL A 384 -11.00 0.18 10.85
N CYS A 385 -10.95 -0.77 9.93
CA CYS A 385 -10.32 -2.08 10.12
C CYS A 385 -10.15 -2.80 8.78
N LYS A 386 -9.45 -3.94 8.84
CA LYS A 386 -9.29 -4.90 7.75
C LYS A 386 -9.86 -6.23 8.19
N LEU A 387 -10.67 -6.85 7.35
CA LEU A 387 -11.12 -8.22 7.53
C LEU A 387 -10.36 -9.15 6.61
N ILE A 388 -9.68 -10.15 7.16
CA ILE A 388 -8.84 -11.08 6.41
C ILE A 388 -9.36 -12.50 6.62
N CYS A 389 -9.59 -13.22 5.54
CA CYS A 389 -10.02 -14.61 5.58
C CYS A 389 -9.09 -15.49 4.74
N HIS A 390 -8.73 -16.65 5.30
CA HIS A 390 -7.88 -17.63 4.62
C HIS A 390 -8.65 -18.93 4.37
N GLY A 391 -8.52 -19.51 3.18
CA GLY A 391 -9.08 -20.80 2.79
C GLY A 391 -8.01 -21.76 2.26
N ARG A 392 -8.34 -23.04 2.10
CA ARG A 392 -7.47 -24.02 1.43
C ARG A 392 -7.30 -23.69 -0.05
N ASN A 393 -8.24 -22.96 -0.61
CA ASN A 393 -8.28 -22.45 -1.98
C ASN A 393 -9.10 -21.15 -2.03
N ARG A 394 -9.12 -20.49 -3.19
CA ARG A 394 -9.82 -19.22 -3.39
C ARG A 394 -11.33 -19.31 -3.09
N THR A 395 -11.99 -20.37 -3.54
CA THR A 395 -13.43 -20.56 -3.30
C THR A 395 -13.75 -20.61 -1.80
N GLU A 396 -12.98 -21.36 -1.02
CA GLU A 396 -13.15 -21.42 0.44
C GLU A 396 -12.85 -20.07 1.12
N ALA A 397 -11.85 -19.33 0.63
CA ALA A 397 -11.56 -17.99 1.14
C ALA A 397 -12.72 -17.03 0.88
N ILE A 398 -13.32 -17.02 -0.32
CA ILE A 398 -14.50 -16.23 -0.68
C ILE A 398 -15.69 -16.60 0.20
N GLN A 399 -15.97 -17.89 0.36
CA GLN A 399 -17.08 -18.35 1.22
C GLN A 399 -16.91 -17.90 2.66
N ARG A 400 -15.69 -18.02 3.19
CA ARG A 400 -15.38 -17.58 4.56
C ARG A 400 -15.48 -16.08 4.70
N MET A 401 -15.02 -15.33 3.72
CA MET A 401 -15.15 -13.87 3.72
C MET A 401 -16.62 -13.43 3.72
N ASN A 402 -17.45 -14.02 2.86
CA ASN A 402 -18.88 -13.72 2.83
C ASN A 402 -19.54 -14.00 4.18
N ARG A 403 -19.33 -15.20 4.76
CA ARG A 403 -19.84 -15.54 6.10
C ARG A 403 -19.35 -14.52 7.16
N SER A 404 -18.08 -14.11 7.10
CA SER A 404 -17.52 -13.16 8.05
C SER A 404 -18.10 -11.75 7.89
N LEU A 405 -18.37 -11.32 6.66
CA LEU A 405 -19.05 -10.04 6.40
C LEU A 405 -20.53 -10.06 6.84
N ASP A 406 -21.20 -11.22 6.80
CA ASP A 406 -22.56 -11.37 7.33
C ASP A 406 -22.63 -11.24 8.85
N GLU A 407 -21.59 -11.69 9.53
CA GLU A 407 -21.44 -11.63 10.99
C GLU A 407 -20.96 -10.25 11.48
N PHE A 408 -20.31 -9.46 10.61
CA PHE A 408 -19.68 -8.20 11.00
C PHE A 408 -20.70 -7.08 11.18
N VAL A 409 -20.91 -6.64 12.42
CA VAL A 409 -21.84 -5.55 12.77
C VAL A 409 -21.05 -4.34 13.26
N ILE A 410 -21.28 -3.19 12.63
CA ILE A 410 -20.78 -1.88 13.05
C ILE A 410 -21.94 -0.89 12.94
N GLU A 411 -22.45 -0.43 14.07
CA GLU A 411 -23.55 0.54 14.13
C GLU A 411 -23.04 1.94 14.44
N GLY A 412 -23.80 2.97 14.06
CA GLY A 412 -23.48 4.38 14.29
C GLY A 412 -22.69 5.06 13.18
N ILE A 413 -22.18 4.29 12.23
CA ILE A 413 -21.53 4.76 10.99
C ILE A 413 -21.97 3.90 9.80
N THR A 414 -21.86 4.43 8.59
CA THR A 414 -22.01 3.65 7.36
C THR A 414 -20.65 3.10 6.95
N THR A 415 -20.59 1.85 6.49
CA THR A 415 -19.34 1.19 6.09
C THR A 415 -19.41 0.59 4.71
N THR A 416 -18.24 0.20 4.17
CA THR A 416 -18.12 -0.50 2.89
C THR A 416 -18.51 -2.00 2.95
N ILE A 417 -18.91 -2.55 4.09
CA ILE A 417 -19.33 -3.96 4.23
C ILE A 417 -20.38 -4.36 3.18
N PRO A 418 -21.47 -3.61 2.94
CA PRO A 418 -22.46 -3.98 1.92
C PRO A 418 -21.88 -4.04 0.50
N LEU A 419 -20.94 -3.16 0.18
CA LEU A 419 -20.24 -3.17 -1.10
C LEU A 419 -19.39 -4.44 -1.26
N HIS A 420 -18.60 -4.79 -0.24
CA HIS A 420 -17.77 -6.00 -0.29
C HIS A 420 -18.60 -7.27 -0.53
N LYS A 421 -19.77 -7.40 0.09
CA LYS A 421 -20.70 -8.51 -0.15
C LYS A 421 -21.17 -8.58 -1.61
N LYS A 422 -21.47 -7.44 -2.23
CA LYS A 422 -21.83 -7.37 -3.65
C LYS A 422 -20.66 -7.76 -4.53
N LEU A 423 -19.45 -7.25 -4.25
CA LEU A 423 -18.24 -7.52 -5.04
C LEU A 423 -17.86 -9.00 -5.01
N LEU A 424 -17.80 -9.60 -3.83
CA LEU A 424 -17.43 -11.01 -3.63
C LEU A 424 -18.43 -12.00 -4.25
N SER A 425 -19.70 -11.60 -4.37
CA SER A 425 -20.75 -12.38 -5.04
C SER A 425 -20.84 -12.12 -6.53
N HIS A 426 -20.14 -11.14 -7.05
CA HIS A 426 -20.19 -10.76 -8.46
C HIS A 426 -19.45 -11.78 -9.33
N LYS A 427 -20.03 -12.16 -10.49
CA LYS A 427 -19.45 -13.15 -11.42
C LYS A 427 -18.03 -12.81 -11.86
N LYS A 428 -17.73 -11.53 -12.11
CA LYS A 428 -16.38 -11.08 -12.49
C LYS A 428 -15.37 -11.40 -11.39
N PHE A 429 -15.70 -11.16 -10.11
CA PHE A 429 -14.80 -11.49 -9.01
C PHE A 429 -14.62 -13.01 -8.87
N ILE A 430 -15.71 -13.77 -8.87
CA ILE A 430 -15.68 -15.23 -8.74
C ILE A 430 -14.81 -15.86 -9.83
N ASN A 431 -14.97 -15.41 -11.08
CA ASN A 431 -14.24 -15.91 -12.26
C ASN A 431 -12.87 -15.25 -12.47
N SER A 432 -12.48 -14.32 -11.60
CA SER A 432 -11.24 -13.53 -11.74
C SER A 432 -11.17 -12.69 -13.04
N ASP A 433 -12.33 -12.32 -13.59
CA ASP A 433 -12.48 -11.53 -14.82
C ASP A 433 -12.70 -10.05 -14.49
N PHE A 434 -11.71 -9.42 -13.88
CA PHE A 434 -11.71 -8.01 -13.53
C PHE A 434 -10.31 -7.40 -13.73
N ASN A 435 -10.25 -6.08 -13.75
CA ASN A 435 -9.02 -5.30 -13.86
C ASN A 435 -9.09 -4.06 -12.97
N VAL A 436 -8.04 -3.24 -12.94
CA VAL A 436 -7.98 -2.04 -12.07
C VAL A 436 -9.08 -1.01 -12.36
N SER A 437 -9.67 -1.02 -13.55
CA SER A 437 -10.74 -0.08 -13.93
C SER A 437 -12.16 -0.66 -13.75
N TRP A 438 -12.28 -1.86 -13.19
CA TRP A 438 -13.57 -2.54 -13.04
C TRP A 438 -14.61 -1.68 -12.32
N LEU A 439 -14.28 -1.16 -11.15
CA LEU A 439 -15.23 -0.40 -10.32
C LEU A 439 -15.47 1.03 -10.81
N ASP A 440 -14.62 1.53 -11.69
CA ASP A 440 -14.81 2.85 -12.32
C ASP A 440 -15.73 2.78 -13.55
N LYS A 441 -15.81 1.58 -14.18
CA LYS A 441 -16.63 1.34 -15.38
C LYS A 441 -18.01 0.75 -15.09
N ASP A 442 -18.10 -0.15 -14.11
CA ASP A 442 -19.31 -0.88 -13.76
C ASP A 442 -20.04 -0.21 -12.58
N THR A 443 -21.33 0.02 -12.74
CA THR A 443 -22.19 0.51 -11.64
C THR A 443 -22.56 -0.68 -10.73
N ILE A 444 -21.72 -0.98 -9.72
CA ILE A 444 -21.96 -2.09 -8.78
C ILE A 444 -22.68 -1.61 -7.51
N VAL A 445 -22.73 -0.32 -7.28
CA VAL A 445 -23.30 0.33 -6.07
C VAL A 445 -24.76 0.67 -6.25
#